data_85136e794b922829c4c0784dd86cf30e
#
_entry.id   85136e794b922829c4c0784dd86cf30e
#
_cell.length_a   1.000
_cell.length_b   1.000
_cell.length_c   1.000
_cell.angle_alpha   90.00
_cell.angle_beta   90.00
_cell.angle_gamma   90.00
#
_symmetry.space_group_name_H-M   'P 1'
#
loop_
_entity.id
_entity.type
_entity.pdbx_description
1 polymer ?
#
loop_
_entity_poly.entity_id
_entity_poly.type
_entity_poly.pdbx_seq_one_letter_code
_entity_poly.pdbx_strand_id
1 'polypeptide(L)'
;PGLIKDTHGEVLGEHPGAQAYTVGQRKGLALGRPAADGKPRFVLEVRPKENEVIVGSRELLAVHEIRGIRATWAGVPVEQAARFLEEPAQAGARSEEFEVTAQVRAHADPVRAKAYMTWAPDPEAEEEGALRLETVVRLLDPLSGVAPGQTMVLYQGTRVLGQSTIARAYSLDREDIQETLSANSQQ
;
A
#
# COMPACT_ATOMS: atom_id res chain seq x y z
N PRO A 1 10.37 -10.83 22.22
CA PRO A 1 9.23 -11.42 21.51
C PRO A 1 8.29 -10.31 21.05
N GLY A 2 7.65 -10.52 19.90
CA GLY A 2 6.64 -9.64 19.35
C GLY A 2 5.29 -10.35 19.27
N LEU A 3 4.28 -9.63 18.80
CA LEU A 3 2.92 -10.13 18.76
C LEU A 3 2.48 -10.47 17.31
N ILE A 4 1.75 -11.59 17.18
CA ILE A 4 0.99 -11.91 15.98
C ILE A 4 -0.45 -11.50 16.25
N LYS A 5 -0.97 -10.60 15.41
CA LYS A 5 -2.32 -10.05 15.50
C LYS A 5 -3.12 -10.34 14.24
N ASP A 6 -4.43 -10.38 14.36
CA ASP A 6 -5.31 -10.34 13.21
C ASP A 6 -5.53 -8.90 12.69
N THR A 7 -6.35 -8.74 11.66
CA THR A 7 -6.68 -7.43 11.07
C THR A 7 -7.52 -6.53 11.98
N HIS A 8 -8.10 -7.08 13.04
CA HIS A 8 -8.87 -6.35 14.06
C HIS A 8 -8.05 -6.00 15.29
N GLY A 9 -6.75 -6.41 15.31
CA GLY A 9 -5.84 -6.17 16.43
C GLY A 9 -5.90 -7.23 17.55
N GLU A 10 -6.68 -8.30 17.35
CA GLU A 10 -6.72 -9.41 18.30
C GLU A 10 -5.39 -10.17 18.29
N VAL A 11 -4.82 -10.39 19.48
CA VAL A 11 -3.57 -11.15 19.63
C VAL A 11 -3.84 -12.64 19.45
N LEU A 12 -3.19 -13.24 18.47
CA LEU A 12 -3.33 -14.66 18.11
C LEU A 12 -2.12 -15.50 18.56
N GLY A 13 -0.97 -14.87 18.85
CA GLY A 13 0.24 -15.56 19.24
C GLY A 13 1.42 -14.61 19.45
N GLU A 14 2.57 -15.21 19.73
CA GLU A 14 3.83 -14.49 19.89
C GLU A 14 4.88 -15.03 18.92
N HIS A 15 5.90 -14.22 18.65
CA HIS A 15 7.01 -14.59 17.77
C HIS A 15 8.34 -14.04 18.28
N PRO A 16 9.49 -14.64 17.90
CA PRO A 16 10.81 -14.24 18.39
C PRO A 16 11.31 -12.91 17.79
N GLY A 17 10.77 -12.49 16.65
CA GLY A 17 11.14 -11.25 15.98
C GLY A 17 10.42 -11.13 14.64
N ALA A 18 9.86 -9.93 14.37
CA ALA A 18 9.06 -9.67 13.15
C ALA A 18 9.87 -9.86 11.86
N GLN A 19 11.18 -9.61 11.89
CA GLN A 19 12.08 -9.76 10.74
C GLN A 19 12.20 -11.21 10.22
N ALA A 20 11.76 -12.20 10.98
CA ALA A 20 11.75 -13.60 10.56
C ALA A 20 10.57 -13.96 9.65
N TYR A 21 9.65 -13.02 9.44
CA TYR A 21 8.43 -13.23 8.69
C TYR A 21 8.42 -12.50 7.37
N THR A 22 7.74 -13.09 6.39
CA THR A 22 7.58 -12.53 5.03
C THR A 22 6.10 -12.48 4.66
N VAL A 23 5.66 -11.40 4.01
CA VAL A 23 4.30 -11.28 3.49
C VAL A 23 3.98 -12.45 2.55
N GLY A 24 2.81 -13.07 2.76
CA GLY A 24 2.39 -14.29 2.06
C GLY A 24 2.78 -15.59 2.74
N GLN A 25 3.61 -15.55 3.78
CA GLN A 25 4.00 -16.75 4.53
C GLN A 25 2.80 -17.39 5.22
N ARG A 26 2.68 -18.70 5.10
CA ARG A 26 1.63 -19.52 5.73
C ARG A 26 2.16 -20.40 6.86
N LYS A 27 3.34 -20.98 6.66
CA LYS A 27 3.94 -21.95 7.59
C LYS A 27 4.76 -21.24 8.67
N GLY A 28 4.87 -21.90 9.84
CA GLY A 28 5.69 -21.38 10.94
C GLY A 28 5.04 -20.24 11.73
N LEU A 29 3.74 -20.03 11.58
CA LEU A 29 2.97 -19.11 12.40
C LEU A 29 2.61 -19.83 13.71
N ALA A 30 3.19 -19.40 14.82
CA ALA A 30 2.90 -19.92 16.16
C ALA A 30 1.57 -19.33 16.67
N LEU A 31 0.45 -19.70 16.02
CA LEU A 31 -0.88 -19.29 16.45
C LEU A 31 -1.38 -20.18 17.57
N GLY A 32 -1.74 -19.59 18.70
CA GLY A 32 -2.19 -20.32 19.90
C GLY A 32 -3.52 -21.05 19.73
N ARG A 33 -4.29 -20.69 18.70
CA ARG A 33 -5.58 -21.30 18.36
C ARG A 33 -5.85 -21.28 16.87
N PRO A 34 -6.59 -22.29 16.34
CA PRO A 34 -7.08 -22.26 14.97
C PRO A 34 -7.98 -21.06 14.73
N ALA A 35 -8.03 -20.58 13.48
CA ALA A 35 -8.99 -19.56 13.10
C ALA A 35 -10.44 -20.09 13.24
N ALA A 36 -11.35 -19.22 13.65
CA ALA A 36 -12.77 -19.58 13.86
C ALA A 36 -13.45 -20.16 12.60
N ASP A 37 -12.99 -19.73 11.41
CA ASP A 37 -13.47 -20.21 10.11
C ASP A 37 -12.73 -21.47 9.60
N GLY A 38 -11.80 -22.02 10.37
CA GLY A 38 -10.99 -23.19 10.02
C GLY A 38 -10.03 -22.99 8.85
N LYS A 39 -9.95 -21.77 8.28
CA LYS A 39 -9.09 -21.49 7.14
C LYS A 39 -7.67 -21.14 7.57
N PRO A 40 -6.66 -21.42 6.73
CA PRO A 40 -5.29 -21.02 7.00
C PRO A 40 -5.14 -19.50 7.10
N ARG A 41 -4.21 -19.06 7.94
CA ARG A 41 -3.77 -17.67 8.03
C ARG A 41 -2.47 -17.46 7.26
N PHE A 42 -2.32 -16.26 6.73
CA PHE A 42 -1.16 -15.81 5.96
C PHE A 42 -0.66 -14.50 6.57
N VAL A 43 0.65 -14.28 6.52
CA VAL A 43 1.23 -12.98 6.87
C VAL A 43 0.76 -11.94 5.84
N LEU A 44 0.05 -10.94 6.30
CA LEU A 44 -0.46 -9.83 5.49
C LEU A 44 0.49 -8.64 5.52
N GLU A 45 1.08 -8.38 6.70
CA GLU A 45 1.94 -7.24 6.94
C GLU A 45 2.96 -7.58 8.02
N VAL A 46 4.15 -7.06 7.89
CA VAL A 46 5.20 -7.13 8.91
C VAL A 46 5.49 -5.69 9.34
N ARG A 47 5.43 -5.43 10.65
CA ARG A 47 5.68 -4.13 11.28
C ARG A 47 6.94 -4.21 12.15
N PRO A 48 8.12 -3.99 11.60
CA PRO A 48 9.38 -4.19 12.37
C PRO A 48 9.55 -3.22 13.53
N LYS A 49 9.08 -1.97 13.39
CA LYS A 49 9.18 -0.94 14.44
C LYS A 49 8.35 -1.30 15.68
N GLU A 50 7.15 -1.79 15.48
CA GLU A 50 6.21 -2.23 16.50
C GLU A 50 6.50 -3.66 16.96
N ASN A 51 7.36 -4.36 16.24
CA ASN A 51 7.64 -5.80 16.43
C ASN A 51 6.35 -6.64 16.34
N GLU A 52 5.51 -6.34 15.34
CA GLU A 52 4.21 -6.98 15.11
C GLU A 52 4.16 -7.68 13.74
N VAL A 53 3.39 -8.76 13.67
CA VAL A 53 3.06 -9.47 12.44
C VAL A 53 1.54 -9.55 12.34
N ILE A 54 0.98 -9.02 11.25
CA ILE A 54 -0.46 -9.06 10.99
C ILE A 54 -0.76 -10.24 10.08
N VAL A 55 -1.72 -11.05 10.50
CA VAL A 55 -2.15 -12.23 9.74
C VAL A 55 -3.63 -12.18 9.43
N GLY A 56 -4.02 -12.86 8.34
CA GLY A 56 -5.42 -12.94 7.93
C GLY A 56 -5.65 -13.99 6.86
N SER A 57 -6.85 -13.99 6.29
CA SER A 57 -7.22 -14.92 5.23
C SER A 57 -6.43 -14.65 3.94
N ARG A 58 -6.38 -15.64 3.04
CA ARG A 58 -5.65 -15.51 1.77
C ARG A 58 -6.18 -14.39 0.89
N GLU A 59 -7.47 -14.14 0.92
CA GLU A 59 -8.16 -13.11 0.14
C GLU A 59 -7.62 -11.71 0.46
N LEU A 60 -7.20 -11.48 1.72
CA LEU A 60 -6.63 -10.22 2.17
C LEU A 60 -5.19 -9.97 1.70
N LEU A 61 -4.56 -10.95 1.02
CA LEU A 61 -3.29 -10.74 0.31
C LEU A 61 -3.50 -9.97 -1.01
N ALA A 62 -4.71 -9.91 -1.53
CA ALA A 62 -5.03 -9.17 -2.74
C ALA A 62 -4.98 -7.68 -2.46
N VAL A 63 -4.05 -6.98 -3.11
CA VAL A 63 -3.86 -5.53 -2.99
C VAL A 63 -4.65 -4.83 -4.07
N HIS A 64 -5.42 -3.81 -3.67
CA HIS A 64 -6.25 -2.98 -4.55
C HIS A 64 -5.80 -1.53 -4.61
N GLU A 65 -5.10 -1.03 -3.61
CA GLU A 65 -4.53 0.31 -3.59
C GLU A 65 -3.07 0.26 -3.13
N ILE A 66 -2.21 1.01 -3.82
CA ILE A 66 -0.80 1.19 -3.46
C ILE A 66 -0.55 2.69 -3.28
N ARG A 67 0.17 3.05 -2.22
CA ARG A 67 0.67 4.40 -2.00
C ARG A 67 2.17 4.43 -2.19
N GLY A 68 2.60 5.19 -3.19
CA GLY A 68 4.01 5.41 -3.50
C GLY A 68 4.50 6.76 -2.99
N ILE A 69 5.74 6.81 -2.56
CA ILE A 69 6.45 8.01 -2.11
C ILE A 69 7.74 8.20 -2.90
N ARG A 70 8.36 9.36 -2.77
CA ARG A 70 9.64 9.68 -3.44
C ARG A 70 9.58 9.42 -4.93
N ALA A 71 8.50 9.88 -5.57
CA ALA A 71 8.30 9.69 -6.98
C ALA A 71 9.35 10.45 -7.81
N THR A 72 9.88 9.77 -8.83
CA THR A 72 10.68 10.37 -9.90
C THR A 72 9.91 10.25 -11.19
N TRP A 73 9.56 11.36 -11.81
CA TRP A 73 8.80 11.40 -13.04
C TRP A 73 9.73 11.55 -14.25
N ALA A 74 9.65 10.61 -15.20
CA ALA A 74 10.39 10.62 -16.46
C ALA A 74 9.67 11.44 -17.54
N GLY A 75 8.45 11.89 -17.26
CA GLY A 75 7.63 12.74 -18.10
C GLY A 75 6.44 13.26 -17.34
N VAL A 76 5.70 14.16 -17.95
CA VAL A 76 4.45 14.69 -17.40
C VAL A 76 3.39 13.60 -17.50
N PRO A 77 2.80 13.11 -16.41
CA PRO A 77 1.84 12.02 -16.47
C PRO A 77 0.62 12.39 -17.33
N VAL A 78 -0.02 13.52 -17.04
CA VAL A 78 -1.04 14.19 -17.84
C VAL A 78 -1.03 15.67 -17.46
N GLU A 79 -1.59 16.56 -18.30
CA GLU A 79 -1.55 18.01 -18.03
C GLU A 79 -2.12 18.39 -16.67
N GLN A 80 -3.24 17.77 -16.27
CA GLN A 80 -3.87 18.04 -14.98
C GLN A 80 -2.98 17.66 -13.79
N ALA A 81 -2.32 16.52 -13.88
CA ALA A 81 -1.40 16.08 -12.85
C ALA A 81 -0.14 16.93 -12.78
N ALA A 82 0.34 17.42 -13.93
CA ALA A 82 1.45 18.36 -14.00
C ALA A 82 1.12 19.70 -13.32
N ARG A 83 -0.05 20.26 -13.59
CA ARG A 83 -0.52 21.50 -12.95
C ARG A 83 -0.60 21.34 -11.43
N PHE A 84 -1.10 20.21 -10.96
CA PHE A 84 -1.16 19.91 -9.53
C PHE A 84 0.22 19.99 -8.85
N LEU A 85 1.29 19.58 -9.55
CA LEU A 85 2.66 19.65 -9.00
C LEU A 85 3.22 21.08 -8.96
N GLU A 86 2.65 22.00 -9.71
CA GLU A 86 3.03 23.42 -9.72
C GLU A 86 2.30 24.23 -8.63
N GLU A 87 1.22 23.69 -8.08
CA GLU A 87 0.45 24.32 -7.00
C GLU A 87 1.14 24.13 -5.64
N PRO A 88 0.93 25.08 -4.70
CA PRO A 88 1.44 24.91 -3.34
C PRO A 88 0.90 23.65 -2.66
N ALA A 89 1.75 22.96 -1.91
CA ALA A 89 1.36 21.77 -1.16
C ALA A 89 0.27 22.12 -0.14
N GLN A 90 -0.84 21.40 -0.22
CA GLN A 90 -1.95 21.52 0.71
C GLN A 90 -2.42 20.14 1.15
N ALA A 91 -2.51 19.90 2.46
CA ALA A 91 -2.93 18.62 3.02
C ALA A 91 -4.30 18.21 2.48
N GLY A 92 -4.39 16.98 1.96
CA GLY A 92 -5.61 16.43 1.39
C GLY A 92 -5.93 16.86 -0.05
N ALA A 93 -5.21 17.84 -0.62
CA ALA A 93 -5.36 18.20 -2.02
C ALA A 93 -4.96 17.01 -2.90
N ARG A 94 -5.69 16.80 -4.00
CA ARG A 94 -5.44 15.70 -4.94
C ARG A 94 -5.57 16.15 -6.39
N SER A 95 -4.75 15.56 -7.25
CA SER A 95 -4.87 15.72 -8.70
C SER A 95 -6.10 15.00 -9.26
N GLU A 96 -6.44 15.27 -10.50
CA GLU A 96 -7.35 14.40 -11.25
C GLU A 96 -6.74 13.00 -11.42
N GLU A 97 -7.62 12.00 -11.58
CA GLU A 97 -7.20 10.63 -11.86
C GLU A 97 -6.76 10.47 -13.32
N PHE A 98 -5.75 9.67 -13.55
CA PHE A 98 -5.29 9.30 -14.88
C PHE A 98 -5.07 7.78 -14.99
N GLU A 99 -5.30 7.25 -16.19
CA GLU A 99 -5.12 5.83 -16.47
C GLU A 99 -3.65 5.48 -16.65
N VAL A 100 -3.24 4.38 -16.02
CA VAL A 100 -1.88 3.85 -16.08
C VAL A 100 -1.88 2.33 -16.08
N THR A 101 -0.72 1.74 -16.37
CA THR A 101 -0.39 0.40 -15.92
C THR A 101 0.72 0.48 -14.87
N ALA A 102 0.61 -0.35 -13.84
CA ALA A 102 1.54 -0.38 -12.72
C ALA A 102 2.32 -1.70 -12.68
N GLN A 103 3.62 -1.62 -12.55
CA GLN A 103 4.50 -2.77 -12.41
C GLN A 103 5.24 -2.67 -11.07
N VAL A 104 5.13 -3.70 -10.25
CA VAL A 104 5.74 -3.77 -8.91
C VAL A 104 6.94 -4.70 -8.87
N ARG A 105 7.03 -5.63 -9.82
CA ARG A 105 8.13 -6.60 -9.93
C ARG A 105 8.70 -6.59 -11.35
N ALA A 106 10.03 -6.65 -11.46
CA ALA A 106 10.74 -6.58 -12.73
C ALA A 106 10.29 -7.63 -13.77
N HIS A 107 9.84 -8.78 -13.32
CA HIS A 107 9.43 -9.90 -14.21
C HIS A 107 7.92 -10.16 -14.22
N ALA A 108 7.13 -9.27 -13.62
CA ALA A 108 5.67 -9.36 -13.68
C ALA A 108 5.13 -8.43 -14.76
N ASP A 109 4.04 -8.83 -15.41
CA ASP A 109 3.33 -7.97 -16.34
C ASP A 109 2.74 -6.76 -15.60
N PRO A 110 2.78 -5.55 -16.19
CA PRO A 110 2.08 -4.40 -15.66
C PRO A 110 0.57 -4.64 -15.60
N VAL A 111 -0.06 -4.20 -14.53
CA VAL A 111 -1.51 -4.31 -14.34
C VAL A 111 -2.21 -2.98 -14.53
N ARG A 112 -3.45 -3.00 -15.01
CA ARG A 112 -4.25 -1.80 -15.22
C ARG A 112 -4.59 -1.14 -13.89
N ALA A 113 -4.47 0.18 -13.88
CA ALA A 113 -4.74 0.98 -12.69
C ALA A 113 -5.20 2.39 -13.05
N LYS A 114 -5.74 3.09 -12.06
CA LYS A 114 -5.92 4.54 -12.06
C LYS A 114 -5.05 5.14 -10.98
N ALA A 115 -4.43 6.26 -11.28
CA ALA A 115 -3.54 6.93 -10.35
C ALA A 115 -3.93 8.39 -10.15
N TYR A 116 -3.62 8.94 -8.99
CA TYR A 116 -3.62 10.36 -8.72
C TYR A 116 -2.52 10.71 -7.72
N MET A 117 -2.19 11.98 -7.63
CA MET A 117 -1.25 12.50 -6.64
C MET A 117 -2.00 13.20 -5.52
N THR A 118 -1.47 13.14 -4.32
CA THR A 118 -2.02 13.84 -3.16
C THR A 118 -0.92 14.29 -2.21
N TRP A 119 -1.16 15.38 -1.49
CA TRP A 119 -0.32 15.82 -0.38
C TRP A 119 -0.84 15.23 0.92
N ALA A 120 -0.02 14.43 1.58
CA ALA A 120 -0.34 13.76 2.84
C ALA A 120 0.65 14.16 3.93
N PRO A 121 0.26 14.08 5.22
CA PRO A 121 1.21 14.26 6.31
C PRO A 121 2.40 13.32 6.17
N ASP A 122 3.60 13.84 6.39
CA ASP A 122 4.82 13.04 6.35
C ASP A 122 5.16 12.48 7.75
N PRO A 123 4.95 11.17 7.98
CA PRO A 123 5.22 10.58 9.29
C PRO A 123 6.71 10.40 9.60
N GLU A 124 7.59 10.63 8.61
CA GLU A 124 9.04 10.53 8.75
C GLU A 124 9.72 11.90 8.95
N ALA A 125 8.97 13.00 8.77
CA ALA A 125 9.52 14.34 8.95
C ALA A 125 9.62 14.70 10.44
N GLU A 126 10.69 15.42 10.78
CA GLU A 126 10.87 15.99 12.13
C GLU A 126 10.01 17.25 12.35
N GLU A 127 9.65 17.94 11.28
CA GLU A 127 8.84 19.16 11.29
C GLU A 127 7.36 18.80 11.41
N GLU A 128 6.69 19.35 12.43
CA GLU A 128 5.26 19.19 12.62
C GLU A 128 4.48 19.83 11.45
N GLY A 129 3.55 19.08 10.88
CA GLY A 129 2.74 19.53 9.74
C GLY A 129 3.44 19.41 8.38
N ALA A 130 4.64 18.85 8.32
CA ALA A 130 5.30 18.55 7.04
C ALA A 130 4.43 17.65 6.15
N LEU A 131 4.42 17.95 4.86
CA LEU A 131 3.67 17.21 3.86
C LEU A 131 4.62 16.49 2.91
N ARG A 132 4.22 15.31 2.48
CA ARG A 132 4.88 14.58 1.40
C ARG A 132 3.93 14.34 0.25
N LEU A 133 4.47 14.30 -0.95
CA LEU A 133 3.73 13.89 -2.13
C LEU A 133 3.58 12.36 -2.13
N GLU A 134 2.35 11.89 -2.22
CA GLU A 134 2.03 10.48 -2.43
C GLU A 134 1.41 10.28 -3.81
N THR A 135 1.80 9.21 -4.48
CA THR A 135 1.13 8.70 -5.67
C THR A 135 0.22 7.55 -5.25
N VAL A 136 -1.07 7.75 -5.37
CA VAL A 136 -2.08 6.74 -5.06
C VAL A 136 -2.43 5.99 -6.32
N VAL A 137 -2.26 4.68 -6.32
CA VAL A 137 -2.53 3.80 -7.45
C VAL A 137 -3.59 2.79 -7.07
N ARG A 138 -4.76 2.89 -7.71
CA ARG A 138 -5.89 1.97 -7.55
C ARG A 138 -5.86 0.93 -8.64
N LEU A 139 -5.59 -0.31 -8.27
CA LEU A 139 -5.45 -1.42 -9.19
C LEU A 139 -6.83 -1.89 -9.65
N LEU A 140 -7.03 -1.99 -10.96
CA LEU A 140 -8.21 -2.61 -11.56
C LEU A 140 -8.09 -4.14 -11.54
N ASP A 141 -6.86 -4.63 -11.63
CA ASP A 141 -6.51 -6.04 -11.51
C ASP A 141 -5.68 -6.20 -10.22
N PRO A 142 -6.20 -6.82 -9.15
CA PRO A 142 -5.50 -6.93 -7.88
C PRO A 142 -4.16 -7.67 -7.99
N LEU A 143 -3.19 -7.24 -7.21
CA LEU A 143 -1.88 -7.88 -7.06
C LEU A 143 -1.76 -8.52 -5.68
N SER A 144 -0.99 -9.59 -5.59
CA SER A 144 -0.59 -10.19 -4.31
C SER A 144 0.92 -10.05 -4.08
N GLY A 145 1.32 -10.02 -2.80
CA GLY A 145 2.73 -9.98 -2.43
C GLY A 145 3.39 -8.62 -2.65
N VAL A 146 2.62 -7.55 -2.66
CA VAL A 146 3.13 -6.17 -2.64
C VAL A 146 3.57 -5.82 -1.23
N ALA A 147 4.78 -5.30 -1.09
CA ALA A 147 5.36 -4.94 0.21
C ALA A 147 5.97 -3.53 0.19
N PRO A 148 5.96 -2.83 1.34
CA PRO A 148 6.69 -1.58 1.50
C PRO A 148 8.17 -1.73 1.14
N GLY A 149 8.75 -0.67 0.58
CA GLY A 149 10.14 -0.63 0.15
C GLY A 149 10.40 -1.11 -1.28
N GLN A 150 9.46 -1.81 -1.92
CA GLN A 150 9.56 -2.17 -3.33
C GLN A 150 9.38 -0.94 -4.22
N THR A 151 9.93 -1.01 -5.43
CA THR A 151 9.74 0.02 -6.45
C THR A 151 8.51 -0.29 -7.29
N MET A 152 7.68 0.72 -7.50
CA MET A 152 6.55 0.70 -8.42
C MET A 152 6.86 1.58 -9.62
N VAL A 153 6.68 1.05 -10.84
CA VAL A 153 6.85 1.79 -12.10
C VAL A 153 5.49 1.96 -12.75
N LEU A 154 5.21 3.18 -13.20
CA LEU A 154 3.98 3.53 -13.90
C LEU A 154 4.24 3.79 -15.37
N TYR A 155 3.34 3.25 -16.22
CA TYR A 155 3.40 3.38 -17.67
C TYR A 155 2.09 3.94 -18.24
N GLN A 156 2.19 4.61 -19.38
CA GLN A 156 1.07 4.78 -20.33
C GLN A 156 1.47 4.14 -21.66
N GLY A 157 0.80 3.06 -22.03
CA GLY A 157 1.26 2.20 -23.12
C GLY A 157 2.66 1.68 -22.84
N THR A 158 3.60 1.95 -23.73
CA THR A 158 5.03 1.58 -23.59
C THR A 158 5.88 2.68 -22.95
N ARG A 159 5.30 3.86 -22.68
CA ARG A 159 6.01 5.00 -22.12
C ARG A 159 6.08 4.90 -20.61
N VAL A 160 7.27 4.96 -20.06
CA VAL A 160 7.48 5.11 -18.61
C VAL A 160 7.08 6.53 -18.21
N LEU A 161 6.14 6.64 -17.28
CA LEU A 161 5.77 7.92 -16.66
C LEU A 161 6.68 8.26 -15.50
N GLY A 162 6.97 7.29 -14.66
CA GLY A 162 7.81 7.48 -13.49
C GLY A 162 7.87 6.24 -12.61
N GLN A 163 8.56 6.40 -11.50
CA GLN A 163 8.69 5.37 -10.47
C GLN A 163 8.53 5.97 -9.09
N SER A 164 8.14 5.15 -8.13
CA SER A 164 8.06 5.53 -6.72
C SER A 164 8.39 4.35 -5.81
N THR A 165 8.71 4.64 -4.56
CA THR A 165 8.89 3.62 -3.53
C THR A 165 7.54 3.34 -2.89
N ILE A 166 7.16 2.08 -2.76
CA ILE A 166 5.92 1.69 -2.10
C ILE A 166 6.05 1.95 -0.60
N ALA A 167 5.20 2.82 -0.08
CA ALA A 167 5.08 3.09 1.35
C ALA A 167 4.05 2.18 2.00
N ARG A 168 2.89 1.98 1.34
CA ARG A 168 1.79 1.16 1.84
C ARG A 168 1.05 0.49 0.69
N ALA A 169 0.43 -0.66 1.01
CA ALA A 169 -0.43 -1.40 0.11
C ALA A 169 -1.67 -1.87 0.88
N TYR A 170 -2.86 -1.73 0.27
CA TYR A 170 -4.14 -1.98 0.92
C TYR A 170 -4.99 -2.97 0.15
N SER A 171 -5.70 -3.83 0.91
CA SER A 171 -6.82 -4.64 0.43
C SER A 171 -8.14 -3.91 0.68
N LEU A 172 -9.14 -4.10 -0.20
CA LEU A 172 -10.49 -3.51 -0.03
C LEU A 172 -11.23 -4.00 1.22
N ASP A 173 -10.84 -5.15 1.76
CA ASP A 173 -11.48 -5.74 2.95
C ASP A 173 -10.87 -5.24 4.27
N ARG A 174 -9.96 -4.27 4.20
CA ARG A 174 -9.37 -3.65 5.40
C ARG A 174 -10.13 -2.39 5.78
N GLU A 175 -10.38 -2.21 7.08
CA GLU A 175 -11.14 -1.07 7.63
C GLU A 175 -10.54 0.29 7.27
N ASP A 176 -9.20 0.37 7.21
CA ASP A 176 -8.46 1.59 6.86
C ASP A 176 -8.69 2.06 5.41
N ILE A 177 -9.11 1.15 4.50
CA ILE A 177 -9.55 1.52 3.14
C ILE A 177 -11.01 1.94 3.14
N GLN A 178 -11.85 1.26 3.91
CA GLN A 178 -13.27 1.57 3.98
C GLN A 178 -13.52 2.99 4.52
N GLU A 179 -12.75 3.44 5.50
CA GLU A 179 -12.79 4.83 5.98
C GLU A 179 -12.40 5.83 4.89
N THR A 180 -11.36 5.53 4.11
CA THR A 180 -10.90 6.41 3.03
C THR A 180 -11.92 6.47 1.88
N LEU A 181 -12.55 5.34 1.55
CA LEU A 181 -13.58 5.28 0.49
C LEU A 181 -14.88 5.96 0.92
N SER A 182 -15.30 5.83 2.18
CA SER A 182 -16.49 6.49 2.71
C SER A 182 -16.33 8.01 2.81
N ALA A 183 -15.15 8.51 3.18
CA ALA A 183 -14.85 9.94 3.20
C ALA A 183 -14.88 10.57 1.81
N ASN A 184 -14.48 9.84 0.76
CA ASN A 184 -14.50 10.31 -0.62
C ASN A 184 -15.88 10.19 -1.30
N SER A 185 -16.82 9.46 -0.74
CA SER A 185 -18.19 9.30 -1.27
C SER A 185 -19.16 10.40 -0.81
N GLN A 186 -18.74 11.28 0.09
CA GLN A 186 -19.55 12.37 0.65
C GLN A 186 -19.17 13.77 0.12
N GLN A 187 -18.34 13.83 -0.94
CA GLN A 187 -18.02 15.10 -1.61
C GLN A 187 -18.59 15.11 -3.05
#